data_9d87dad626d1ba928a9826e667ede8e0
#
_entry.id   9d87dad626d1ba928a9826e667ede8e0
#
_cell.length_a   1.000
_cell.length_b   1.000
_cell.length_c   1.000
_cell.angle_alpha   90.00
_cell.angle_beta   90.00
_cell.angle_gamma   90.00
#
_symmetry.space_group_name_H-M   'P 1'
#
loop_
_entity.id
_entity.type
_entity.pdbx_description
1 polymer ?
#
loop_
_entity_poly.entity_id
_entity_poly.type
_entity_poly.pdbx_seq_one_letter_code
_entity_poly.pdbx_strand_id
1 'polypeptide(L)'
;RFKLIVSALLCLASITASAQNTQGPFRAYLINKELDIVMRINFYQQDVTVPGQDLFGQVPGYLSKRFNSFAWVITDAEVKGHKATLQMINDFGSEDLTATLTAKGDSVFILKQESGSALKGPFKGKWQKLPKTIEFRRQ
;
A
#
# COMPACT_ATOMS: atom_id res chain seq x y z
N ARG A 1 -51.19 -2.95 -22.06
CA ARG A 1 -50.71 -1.83 -22.82
C ARG A 1 -49.95 -0.82 -21.99
N PHE A 2 -50.44 -0.49 -20.84
CA PHE A 2 -49.68 0.44 -20.01
C PHE A 2 -48.55 -0.20 -19.24
N LYS A 3 -48.53 -1.47 -19.28
CA LYS A 3 -47.59 -2.24 -18.46
C LYS A 3 -46.19 -2.25 -18.98
N LEU A 4 -46.00 -1.82 -20.20
CA LEU A 4 -44.71 -1.87 -20.84
C LEU A 4 -43.73 -0.82 -20.33
N ILE A 5 -44.23 0.18 -19.66
CA ILE A 5 -43.41 1.31 -19.27
C ILE A 5 -42.62 1.02 -18.01
N VAL A 6 -43.09 0.10 -17.19
CA VAL A 6 -42.51 -0.09 -15.86
C VAL A 6 -41.20 -0.84 -15.88
N SER A 7 -40.99 -1.69 -16.86
CA SER A 7 -39.82 -2.55 -16.86
C SER A 7 -38.53 -1.84 -17.23
N ALA A 8 -38.61 -0.65 -17.79
CA ALA A 8 -37.42 0.04 -18.25
C ALA A 8 -36.62 0.70 -17.12
N LEU A 9 -37.22 0.88 -15.98
CA LEU A 9 -36.59 1.60 -14.88
C LEU A 9 -35.63 0.77 -14.02
N LEU A 10 -35.70 -0.52 -14.16
CA LEU A 10 -34.91 -1.39 -13.29
C LEU A 10 -33.44 -1.52 -13.71
N CYS A 11 -33.12 -1.17 -14.92
CA CYS A 11 -31.78 -1.38 -15.43
C CYS A 11 -30.78 -0.33 -14.96
N LEU A 12 -31.26 0.77 -14.41
CA LEU A 12 -30.35 1.87 -14.06
C LEU A 12 -29.73 1.75 -12.68
N ALA A 13 -30.29 0.92 -11.85
CA ALA A 13 -29.82 0.86 -10.46
C ALA A 13 -28.51 0.12 -10.28
N SER A 14 -28.15 -0.74 -11.23
CA SER A 14 -26.99 -1.59 -11.05
C SER A 14 -25.67 -0.91 -11.41
N ILE A 15 -25.73 0.25 -12.05
CA ILE A 15 -24.50 0.90 -12.54
C ILE A 15 -23.76 1.62 -11.44
N THR A 16 -24.46 2.06 -10.42
CA THR A 16 -23.84 2.86 -9.36
C THR A 16 -22.99 2.06 -8.40
N ALA A 17 -23.14 0.74 -8.40
CA ALA A 17 -22.43 -0.08 -7.42
C ALA A 17 -20.93 -0.22 -7.69
N SER A 18 -20.49 0.06 -8.91
CA SER A 18 -19.09 -0.10 -9.26
C SER A 18 -18.25 1.15 -9.03
N ALA A 19 -18.89 2.28 -8.79
CA ALA A 19 -18.16 3.51 -8.55
C ALA A 19 -17.74 3.55 -7.10
N GLN A 20 -16.50 3.14 -6.80
CA GLN A 20 -16.11 3.15 -5.43
C GLN A 20 -14.67 3.35 -5.24
N ASN A 21 -14.35 3.85 -4.13
CA ASN A 21 -13.08 3.81 -3.44
C ASN A 21 -11.85 4.06 -4.27
N THR A 22 -11.89 5.09 -5.09
CA THR A 22 -10.70 5.60 -5.73
C THR A 22 -9.97 6.54 -4.80
N GLN A 23 -10.56 6.85 -3.64
CA GLN A 23 -9.99 7.76 -2.69
C GLN A 23 -10.12 7.22 -1.27
N GLY A 24 -9.17 7.60 -0.46
CA GLY A 24 -9.13 7.20 0.93
C GLY A 24 -7.74 7.43 1.48
N PRO A 25 -7.47 6.94 2.70
CA PRO A 25 -6.19 7.21 3.36
C PRO A 25 -5.00 6.53 2.70
N PHE A 26 -5.22 5.47 1.91
CA PHE A 26 -4.11 4.68 1.37
C PHE A 26 -3.60 5.18 0.03
N ARG A 27 -3.61 6.47 -0.16
CA ARG A 27 -2.91 7.19 -1.21
C ARG A 27 -2.10 8.27 -0.53
N ALA A 28 -0.81 8.02 -0.34
CA ALA A 28 -0.02 8.89 0.52
C ALA A 28 1.47 8.72 0.33
N TYR A 29 2.20 9.71 0.76
CA TYR A 29 3.63 9.62 1.01
C TYR A 29 3.82 9.68 2.52
N LEU A 30 4.42 8.61 3.06
CA LEU A 30 4.53 8.41 4.49
C LEU A 30 5.99 8.39 4.90
N ILE A 31 6.28 8.87 6.09
CA ILE A 31 7.65 8.91 6.58
C ILE A 31 7.72 8.52 8.06
N ASN A 32 8.77 7.78 8.41
CA ASN A 32 9.24 7.63 9.77
C ASN A 32 10.61 8.29 9.83
N LYS A 33 10.69 9.43 10.51
CA LYS A 33 11.92 10.22 10.55
C LYS A 33 13.02 9.57 11.39
N GLU A 34 12.63 8.85 12.42
CA GLU A 34 13.59 8.21 13.31
C GLU A 34 14.39 7.13 12.58
N LEU A 35 13.72 6.33 11.77
CA LEU A 35 14.35 5.29 10.98
C LEU A 35 14.78 5.76 9.60
N ASP A 36 14.38 6.96 9.21
CA ASP A 36 14.63 7.53 7.89
C ASP A 36 14.12 6.64 6.76
N ILE A 37 12.94 6.09 6.97
CA ILE A 37 12.27 5.27 5.95
C ILE A 37 10.99 5.93 5.48
N VAL A 38 10.66 5.67 4.24
CA VAL A 38 9.48 6.22 3.59
C VAL A 38 8.67 5.12 2.95
N MET A 39 7.37 5.37 2.83
CA MET A 39 6.49 4.55 2.01
C MET A 39 5.76 5.46 1.03
N ARG A 40 5.70 5.05 -0.21
CA ARG A 40 4.85 5.69 -1.18
C ARG A 40 3.80 4.70 -1.61
N ILE A 41 2.54 5.07 -1.44
CA ILE A 41 1.44 4.14 -1.66
C ILE A 41 0.31 4.78 -2.44
N ASN A 42 -0.35 3.96 -3.23
CA ASN A 42 -1.67 4.22 -3.78
C ASN A 42 -2.33 2.86 -3.98
N PHE A 43 -3.05 2.41 -2.96
CA PHE A 43 -3.64 1.07 -2.99
C PHE A 43 -4.90 1.02 -3.86
N TYR A 44 -5.40 2.18 -4.27
CA TYR A 44 -6.62 2.24 -5.08
C TYR A 44 -6.31 2.12 -6.56
N GLN A 45 -5.38 2.93 -7.05
CA GLN A 45 -5.01 2.92 -8.47
C GLN A 45 -3.81 2.04 -8.77
N GLN A 46 -3.00 1.75 -7.77
CA GLN A 46 -1.83 0.87 -7.89
C GLN A 46 -0.91 1.30 -9.02
N ASP A 47 -0.66 2.60 -9.09
CA ASP A 47 0.09 3.23 -10.17
C ASP A 47 1.45 3.77 -9.72
N VAL A 48 2.00 3.19 -8.66
CA VAL A 48 3.27 3.63 -8.11
C VAL A 48 4.43 2.95 -8.84
N THR A 49 5.42 3.74 -9.23
CA THR A 49 6.64 3.24 -9.84
C THR A 49 7.74 3.22 -8.79
N VAL A 50 8.43 2.08 -8.69
CA VAL A 50 9.53 1.93 -7.73
C VAL A 50 10.79 2.55 -8.35
N PRO A 51 11.41 3.54 -7.69
CA PRO A 51 12.60 4.18 -8.27
C PRO A 51 13.72 3.18 -8.54
N GLY A 52 14.24 3.22 -9.75
CA GLY A 52 15.34 2.34 -10.15
C GLY A 52 14.96 0.89 -10.38
N GLN A 53 13.69 0.55 -10.33
CA GLN A 53 13.22 -0.84 -10.43
C GLN A 53 12.15 -0.95 -11.50
N ASP A 54 12.51 -0.68 -12.73
CA ASP A 54 11.55 -0.64 -13.84
C ASP A 54 10.86 -1.98 -14.10
N LEU A 55 11.52 -3.08 -13.74
CA LEU A 55 10.97 -4.41 -13.96
C LEU A 55 9.68 -4.68 -13.23
N PHE A 56 9.45 -3.98 -12.11
CA PHE A 56 8.21 -4.18 -11.38
C PHE A 56 7.01 -3.49 -12.02
N GLY A 57 7.26 -2.51 -12.91
CA GLY A 57 6.19 -1.73 -13.49
C GLY A 57 5.45 -0.94 -12.42
N GLN A 58 4.14 -0.86 -12.57
CA GLN A 58 3.29 -0.16 -11.60
C GLN A 58 2.79 -1.11 -10.52
N VAL A 59 2.92 -0.69 -9.28
CA VAL A 59 2.61 -1.48 -8.10
C VAL A 59 1.82 -0.66 -7.09
N PRO A 60 1.22 -1.29 -6.07
CA PRO A 60 0.53 -0.54 -5.01
C PRO A 60 1.42 0.40 -4.23
N GLY A 61 2.70 0.11 -4.10
CA GLY A 61 3.59 0.99 -3.37
C GLY A 61 4.93 0.34 -3.05
N TYR A 62 5.73 1.05 -2.29
CA TYR A 62 7.03 0.55 -1.84
C TYR A 62 7.43 1.21 -0.53
N LEU A 63 8.38 0.57 0.14
CA LEU A 63 9.05 1.10 1.32
C LEU A 63 10.54 1.18 1.01
N SER A 64 11.15 2.30 1.32
CA SER A 64 12.60 2.48 1.11
C SER A 64 13.14 3.43 2.14
N LYS A 65 14.47 3.55 2.15
CA LYS A 65 15.16 4.56 2.94
C LYS A 65 15.45 5.75 2.02
N ARG A 66 15.32 6.97 2.54
CA ARG A 66 15.63 8.15 1.73
C ARG A 66 17.09 8.11 1.29
N PHE A 67 17.34 8.55 0.06
CA PHE A 67 18.69 8.63 -0.50
C PHE A 67 19.41 7.27 -0.52
N ASN A 68 18.64 6.20 -0.64
CA ASN A 68 19.19 4.86 -0.76
C ASN A 68 18.42 4.09 -1.80
N SER A 69 19.07 3.11 -2.43
CA SER A 69 18.48 2.38 -3.53
C SER A 69 17.72 1.11 -3.11
N PHE A 70 17.75 0.75 -1.83
CA PHE A 70 17.02 -0.45 -1.43
C PHE A 70 15.51 -0.19 -1.43
N ALA A 71 14.75 -1.22 -1.68
CA ALA A 71 13.30 -1.12 -1.63
C ALA A 71 12.66 -2.46 -1.25
N TRP A 72 11.58 -2.37 -0.50
CA TRP A 72 10.60 -3.44 -0.37
C TRP A 72 9.38 -3.03 -1.17
N VAL A 73 9.01 -3.87 -2.11
CA VAL A 73 7.92 -3.58 -3.04
C VAL A 73 6.63 -4.17 -2.50
N ILE A 74 5.58 -3.38 -2.48
CA ILE A 74 4.24 -3.87 -2.15
C ILE A 74 3.66 -4.39 -3.45
N THR A 75 3.52 -5.70 -3.55
CA THR A 75 3.03 -6.35 -4.77
C THR A 75 1.53 -6.51 -4.77
N ASP A 76 0.91 -6.52 -3.60
CA ASP A 76 -0.53 -6.62 -3.46
C ASP A 76 -0.98 -5.89 -2.23
N ALA A 77 -2.15 -5.27 -2.30
CA ALA A 77 -2.75 -4.54 -1.18
C ALA A 77 -4.25 -4.73 -1.23
N GLU A 78 -4.81 -5.22 -0.14
CA GLU A 78 -6.25 -5.38 0.01
C GLU A 78 -6.74 -4.49 1.13
N VAL A 79 -7.58 -3.52 0.80
CA VAL A 79 -8.09 -2.53 1.74
C VAL A 79 -9.44 -2.97 2.29
N LYS A 80 -9.55 -2.96 3.59
CA LYS A 80 -10.83 -3.18 4.30
C LYS A 80 -10.96 -2.12 5.38
N GLY A 81 -11.80 -1.12 5.13
CA GLY A 81 -11.96 -0.01 6.05
C GLY A 81 -10.66 0.76 6.22
N HIS A 82 -10.18 0.85 7.44
CA HIS A 82 -8.98 1.59 7.78
C HIS A 82 -7.72 0.72 7.82
N LYS A 83 -7.81 -0.50 7.36
CA LYS A 83 -6.70 -1.45 7.43
C LYS A 83 -6.48 -2.07 6.06
N ALA A 84 -5.23 -2.15 5.65
CA ALA A 84 -4.86 -2.84 4.42
C ALA A 84 -3.94 -4.00 4.74
N THR A 85 -4.14 -5.12 4.05
CA THR A 85 -3.25 -6.27 4.13
C THR A 85 -2.33 -6.24 2.91
N LEU A 86 -1.04 -6.35 3.15
CA LEU A 86 -0.01 -6.14 2.14
C LEU A 86 0.81 -7.40 1.92
N GLN A 87 1.13 -7.67 0.66
CA GLN A 87 2.19 -8.60 0.31
C GLN A 87 3.39 -7.77 -0.12
N MET A 88 4.55 -8.06 0.45
CA MET A 88 5.76 -7.32 0.16
C MET A 88 6.89 -8.26 -0.20
N ILE A 89 7.72 -7.84 -1.15
CA ILE A 89 8.94 -8.57 -1.52
C ILE A 89 10.11 -7.60 -1.47
N ASN A 90 11.31 -8.15 -1.24
CA ASN A 90 12.51 -7.30 -1.37
C ASN A 90 12.81 -7.06 -2.85
N ASP A 91 13.69 -6.11 -3.12
CA ASP A 91 13.98 -5.72 -4.50
C ASP A 91 14.71 -6.80 -5.30
N PHE A 92 15.27 -7.80 -4.64
CA PHE A 92 15.86 -8.96 -5.32
C PHE A 92 14.86 -10.08 -5.54
N GLY A 93 13.67 -10.00 -4.93
CA GLY A 93 12.65 -11.03 -5.05
C GLY A 93 12.93 -12.31 -4.29
N SER A 94 13.92 -12.31 -3.39
CA SER A 94 14.32 -13.52 -2.67
C SER A 94 13.63 -13.69 -1.33
N GLU A 95 13.00 -12.63 -0.81
CA GLU A 95 12.30 -12.67 0.48
C GLU A 95 10.94 -12.01 0.32
N ASP A 96 9.96 -12.57 1.01
CA ASP A 96 8.62 -12.03 1.02
C ASP A 96 8.04 -12.02 2.43
N LEU A 97 7.07 -11.15 2.63
CA LEU A 97 6.38 -11.05 3.90
C LEU A 97 4.96 -10.55 3.71
N THR A 98 4.15 -10.78 4.71
CA THR A 98 2.81 -10.22 4.83
C THR A 98 2.83 -9.20 5.96
N ALA A 99 2.20 -8.05 5.72
CA ALA A 99 2.10 -6.99 6.70
C ALA A 99 0.72 -6.37 6.64
N THR A 100 0.41 -5.59 7.67
CA THR A 100 -0.80 -4.77 7.67
C THR A 100 -0.42 -3.32 7.84
N LEU A 101 -1.18 -2.44 7.21
CA LEU A 101 -1.04 -1.00 7.37
C LEU A 101 -2.38 -0.46 7.83
N THR A 102 -2.41 0.11 9.01
CA THR A 102 -3.63 0.64 9.61
C THR A 102 -3.57 2.15 9.62
N ALA A 103 -4.57 2.79 9.03
CA ALA A 103 -4.69 4.24 9.05
C ALA A 103 -5.42 4.67 10.31
N LYS A 104 -4.76 5.56 11.08
CA LYS A 104 -5.35 6.14 12.28
C LYS A 104 -5.62 7.61 11.99
N GLY A 105 -6.83 7.89 11.53
CA GLY A 105 -7.17 9.21 11.02
C GLY A 105 -6.48 9.46 9.67
N ASP A 106 -6.15 10.71 9.41
CA ASP A 106 -5.61 11.11 8.11
C ASP A 106 -4.10 11.14 8.07
N SER A 107 -3.41 11.13 9.20
CA SER A 107 -2.00 11.45 9.24
C SER A 107 -1.09 10.40 9.84
N VAL A 108 -1.64 9.43 10.56
CA VAL A 108 -0.84 8.41 11.24
C VAL A 108 -1.16 7.05 10.69
N PHE A 109 -0.13 6.27 10.40
CA PHE A 109 -0.26 4.92 9.84
C PHE A 109 0.64 3.97 10.62
N ILE A 110 0.14 2.79 10.91
CA ILE A 110 0.89 1.77 11.64
C ILE A 110 1.14 0.58 10.73
N LEU A 111 2.40 0.32 10.44
CA LEU A 111 2.81 -0.86 9.69
C LEU A 111 3.20 -1.96 10.67
N LYS A 112 2.59 -3.12 10.50
CA LYS A 112 2.88 -4.27 11.37
C LYS A 112 3.20 -5.48 10.51
N GLN A 113 4.35 -6.08 10.77
CA GLN A 113 4.74 -7.31 10.10
C GLN A 113 3.98 -8.49 10.71
N GLU A 114 3.33 -9.28 9.86
CA GLU A 114 2.50 -10.38 10.34
C GLU A 114 3.18 -11.73 10.18
N SER A 115 3.75 -12.02 8.99
CA SER A 115 4.37 -13.30 8.73
C SER A 115 5.38 -13.19 7.59
N GLY A 116 6.18 -14.24 7.44
CA GLY A 116 7.18 -14.31 6.39
C GLY A 116 8.54 -13.79 6.85
N SER A 117 9.33 -13.31 5.90
CA SER A 117 10.66 -12.78 6.18
C SER A 117 10.58 -11.51 7.03
N ALA A 118 11.62 -11.23 7.79
CA ALA A 118 11.70 -9.99 8.53
C ALA A 118 11.99 -8.83 7.57
N LEU A 119 11.33 -7.72 7.80
CA LEU A 119 11.63 -6.48 7.08
C LEU A 119 12.99 -5.98 7.51
N LYS A 120 13.88 -5.77 6.56
CA LYS A 120 15.26 -5.37 6.81
C LYS A 120 15.63 -4.18 5.95
N GLY A 121 16.55 -3.38 6.41
CA GLY A 121 17.08 -2.27 5.65
C GLY A 121 18.51 -1.95 6.03
N PRO A 122 19.19 -1.11 5.25
CA PRO A 122 20.56 -0.71 5.52
C PRO A 122 20.57 0.43 6.56
N PHE A 123 21.21 0.17 7.68
CA PHE A 123 21.41 1.17 8.73
C PHE A 123 22.86 1.09 9.21
N LYS A 124 23.54 2.24 9.22
CA LYS A 124 24.93 2.34 9.67
C LYS A 124 25.85 1.32 8.99
N GLY A 125 25.64 1.15 7.68
CA GLY A 125 26.48 0.25 6.88
C GLY A 125 26.15 -1.22 7.01
N LYS A 126 25.06 -1.59 7.68
CA LYS A 126 24.70 -2.99 7.89
C LYS A 126 23.23 -3.22 7.58
N TRP A 127 22.91 -4.39 7.07
CA TRP A 127 21.53 -4.84 6.96
C TRP A 127 21.03 -5.19 8.35
N GLN A 128 19.97 -4.56 8.77
CA GLN A 128 19.38 -4.75 10.09
C GLN A 128 17.89 -4.96 9.98
N LYS A 129 17.35 -5.74 10.89
CA LYS A 129 15.91 -5.91 11.00
C LYS A 129 15.29 -4.62 11.51
N LEU A 130 14.20 -4.23 10.87
CA LEU A 130 13.38 -3.13 11.34
C LEU A 130 12.44 -3.60 12.46
N PRO A 131 11.95 -2.67 13.28
CA PRO A 131 10.95 -3.05 14.29
C PRO A 131 9.73 -3.69 13.64
N LYS A 132 9.11 -4.62 14.35
CA LYS A 132 7.90 -5.30 13.82
C LYS A 132 6.76 -4.36 13.61
N THR A 133 6.66 -3.31 14.40
CA THR A 133 5.63 -2.29 14.29
C THR A 133 6.30 -0.95 14.10
N ILE A 134 5.90 -0.24 13.07
CA ILE A 134 6.50 1.05 12.70
C ILE A 134 5.38 2.04 12.49
N GLU A 135 5.50 3.20 13.14
CA GLU A 135 4.57 4.29 12.91
C GLU A 135 5.10 5.20 11.82
N PHE A 136 4.23 5.52 10.88
CA PHE A 136 4.51 6.48 9.82
C PHE A 136 3.59 7.68 9.95
N ARG A 137 4.04 8.80 9.42
CA ARG A 137 3.21 10.01 9.33
C ARG A 137 3.13 10.48 7.89
N ARG A 138 1.96 10.96 7.53
CA ARG A 138 1.75 11.54 6.20
C ARG A 138 2.57 12.82 6.06
N GLN A 139 3.19 12.95 4.91
CA GLN A 139 3.88 14.18 4.52
C GLN A 139 2.92 15.17 3.90
#